data_9740cb9e8f16fed2746d05856dce325d
#
_entry.id   9740cb9e8f16fed2746d05856dce325d
#
_cell.length_a   1.000
_cell.length_b   1.000
_cell.length_c   1.000
_cell.angle_alpha   90.00
_cell.angle_beta   90.00
_cell.angle_gamma   90.00
#
_symmetry.space_group_name_H-M   'P 1'
#
loop_
_entity.id
_entity.type
_entity.pdbx_description
1 polymer ?
#
loop_
_entity_poly.entity_id
_entity_poly.type
_entity_poly.pdbx_seq_one_letter_code
_entity_poly.pdbx_strand_id
1 'polypeptide(L)'
;MICLSSLLTERYPADAANLTAVLETHGVPYRYLKGTRDIWLRDFMPVRTGSGHLVSFRYEPSYLADVPELRTDFRKDIAPGLGLPVRYSGINLDGGNVVYSPSGQMAVVSDRILRENPNRDRDTLLRELEVLLEADVILIPSLDSDMTGHADGMVRFVDERTAIGNRVPAKHGLEQRIRAVLNQHGIEVVDFPYSSSPGDSAVGCYLNFLEAGCYIFLPVFGTAMDGEAIAQAKALFDRPVVPVLLREVARQGGCLNCITWERPEPGGL
;
A
#
# COMPACT_ATOMS: atom_id res chain seq x y z
N MET A 1 -12.63 -9.83 3.50
CA MET A 1 -12.08 -10.10 4.86
C MET A 1 -10.67 -9.58 4.95
N ILE A 2 -10.32 -8.83 6.02
CA ILE A 2 -8.98 -8.27 6.23
C ILE A 2 -8.06 -9.30 6.90
N CYS A 3 -6.85 -9.45 6.39
CA CYS A 3 -5.79 -10.24 7.02
C CYS A 3 -4.75 -9.33 7.67
N LEU A 4 -4.28 -9.73 8.85
CA LEU A 4 -3.26 -9.07 9.65
C LEU A 4 -2.18 -10.10 10.03
N SER A 5 -0.95 -9.70 10.24
CA SER A 5 0.07 -10.58 10.83
C SER A 5 -0.22 -10.84 12.31
N SER A 6 -0.06 -12.09 12.79
CA SER A 6 -0.12 -12.36 14.23
C SER A 6 0.97 -11.62 15.01
N LEU A 7 2.10 -11.29 14.37
CA LEU A 7 3.16 -10.48 14.98
C LEU A 7 2.71 -9.06 15.35
N LEU A 8 1.64 -8.56 14.72
CA LEU A 8 1.11 -7.23 15.04
C LEU A 8 0.64 -7.17 16.51
N THR A 9 -0.04 -8.21 17.00
CA THR A 9 -0.48 -8.28 18.40
C THR A 9 0.66 -8.48 19.40
N GLU A 10 1.74 -9.11 18.95
CA GLU A 10 2.91 -9.38 19.78
C GLU A 10 3.80 -8.14 19.91
N ARG A 11 4.04 -7.43 18.79
CA ARG A 11 4.97 -6.30 18.73
C ARG A 11 4.31 -4.95 19.02
N TYR A 12 3.04 -4.79 18.60
CA TYR A 12 2.30 -3.52 18.64
C TYR A 12 0.86 -3.72 19.15
N PRO A 13 0.68 -4.23 20.38
CA PRO A 13 -0.63 -4.64 20.89
C PRO A 13 -1.65 -3.51 20.96
N ALA A 14 -1.22 -2.28 21.25
CA ALA A 14 -2.12 -1.12 21.33
C ALA A 14 -2.67 -0.74 19.95
N ASP A 15 -1.81 -0.69 18.92
CA ASP A 15 -2.23 -0.37 17.55
C ASP A 15 -3.08 -1.51 16.96
N ALA A 16 -2.75 -2.77 17.26
CA ALA A 16 -3.56 -3.93 16.90
C ALA A 16 -4.97 -3.85 17.50
N ALA A 17 -5.08 -3.53 18.78
CA ALA A 17 -6.36 -3.40 19.48
C ALA A 17 -7.19 -2.23 18.91
N ASN A 18 -6.58 -1.08 18.65
CA ASN A 18 -7.25 0.06 18.04
C ASN A 18 -7.83 -0.29 16.66
N LEU A 19 -7.04 -0.94 15.79
CA LEU A 19 -7.50 -1.33 14.47
C LEU A 19 -8.63 -2.35 14.55
N THR A 20 -8.48 -3.42 15.32
CA THR A 20 -9.49 -4.49 15.37
C THR A 20 -10.80 -4.04 16.00
N ALA A 21 -10.76 -3.20 17.06
CA ALA A 21 -11.96 -2.62 17.66
C ALA A 21 -12.75 -1.77 16.63
N VAL A 22 -12.04 -1.01 15.78
CA VAL A 22 -12.69 -0.23 14.73
C VAL A 22 -13.27 -1.13 13.64
N LEU A 23 -12.54 -2.16 13.20
CA LEU A 23 -13.05 -3.14 12.22
C LEU A 23 -14.31 -3.86 12.75
N GLU A 24 -14.31 -4.30 14.01
CA GLU A 24 -15.45 -4.94 14.68
C GLU A 24 -16.67 -4.01 14.75
N THR A 25 -16.47 -2.76 15.17
CA THR A 25 -17.53 -1.75 15.25
C THR A 25 -18.22 -1.51 13.90
N HIS A 26 -17.50 -1.65 12.80
CA HIS A 26 -18.01 -1.44 11.45
C HIS A 26 -18.35 -2.73 10.71
N GLY A 27 -18.35 -3.87 11.41
CA GLY A 27 -18.71 -5.18 10.84
C GLY A 27 -17.76 -5.67 9.76
N VAL A 28 -16.52 -5.21 9.74
CA VAL A 28 -15.49 -5.64 8.78
C VAL A 28 -14.77 -6.87 9.34
N PRO A 29 -14.96 -8.07 8.75
CA PRO A 29 -14.33 -9.27 9.25
C PRO A 29 -12.81 -9.24 9.05
N TYR A 30 -12.08 -9.70 10.06
CA TYR A 30 -10.63 -9.81 9.99
C TYR A 30 -10.13 -11.15 10.55
N ARG A 31 -8.89 -11.48 10.23
CA ARG A 31 -8.18 -12.65 10.79
C ARG A 31 -6.68 -12.40 10.87
N TYR A 32 -6.03 -13.06 11.82
CA TYR A 32 -4.58 -13.08 11.92
C TYR A 32 -3.98 -14.23 11.11
N LEU A 33 -2.94 -13.94 10.34
CA LEU A 33 -2.11 -14.94 9.66
C LEU A 33 -0.91 -15.27 10.52
N LYS A 34 -0.65 -16.56 10.66
CA LYS A 34 0.55 -17.10 11.29
C LYS A 34 1.62 -17.41 10.22
N GLY A 35 2.87 -17.50 10.63
CA GLY A 35 3.98 -17.85 9.74
C GLY A 35 4.58 -16.66 8.98
N THR A 36 4.08 -15.45 9.20
CA THR A 36 4.72 -14.23 8.71
C THR A 36 5.97 -13.94 9.53
N ARG A 37 6.99 -13.34 8.90
CA ARG A 37 8.25 -12.96 9.54
C ARG A 37 8.29 -11.49 9.92
N ASP A 38 7.39 -10.70 9.31
CA ASP A 38 7.17 -9.31 9.63
C ASP A 38 5.68 -8.94 9.58
N ILE A 39 5.35 -7.69 9.93
CA ILE A 39 3.96 -7.18 9.99
C ILE A 39 3.46 -6.63 8.65
N TRP A 40 4.32 -6.38 7.69
CA TRP A 40 4.05 -5.66 6.45
C TRP A 40 3.37 -6.56 5.39
N LEU A 41 2.12 -6.98 5.67
CA LEU A 41 1.43 -7.94 4.79
C LEU A 41 1.30 -7.44 3.35
N ARG A 42 1.07 -6.14 3.18
CA ARG A 42 0.90 -5.54 1.86
C ARG A 42 2.05 -5.89 0.90
N ASP A 43 3.26 -5.98 1.42
CA ASP A 43 4.46 -6.08 0.59
C ASP A 43 4.72 -7.48 0.06
N PHE A 44 4.46 -8.51 0.88
CA PHE A 44 4.74 -9.90 0.50
C PHE A 44 3.49 -10.73 0.13
N MET A 45 2.29 -10.20 0.38
CA MET A 45 1.06 -10.89 -0.02
C MET A 45 0.72 -10.63 -1.49
N PRO A 46 -0.04 -11.54 -2.14
CA PRO A 46 -0.38 -11.37 -3.54
C PRO A 46 -1.13 -10.06 -3.81
N VAL A 47 -0.76 -9.41 -4.89
CA VAL A 47 -1.50 -8.27 -5.44
C VAL A 47 -2.76 -8.79 -6.12
N ARG A 48 -3.90 -8.17 -5.83
CA ARG A 48 -5.17 -8.46 -6.51
C ARG A 48 -5.30 -7.54 -7.72
N THR A 49 -5.48 -8.13 -8.91
CA THR A 49 -5.70 -7.40 -10.16
C THR A 49 -7.12 -6.81 -10.23
N GLY A 50 -7.37 -5.89 -11.14
CA GLY A 50 -8.70 -5.33 -11.38
C GLY A 50 -9.76 -6.38 -11.73
N SER A 51 -9.38 -7.47 -12.39
CA SER A 51 -10.24 -8.61 -12.70
C SER A 51 -10.42 -9.61 -11.54
N GLY A 52 -9.74 -9.37 -10.42
CA GLY A 52 -9.84 -10.19 -9.20
C GLY A 52 -8.82 -11.32 -9.09
N HIS A 53 -7.96 -11.54 -10.08
CA HIS A 53 -6.88 -12.52 -9.98
C HIS A 53 -5.84 -12.12 -8.92
N LEU A 54 -5.13 -13.12 -8.41
CA LEU A 54 -4.03 -12.90 -7.47
C LEU A 54 -2.69 -13.17 -8.13
N VAL A 55 -1.75 -12.23 -8.01
CA VAL A 55 -0.38 -12.36 -8.49
C VAL A 55 0.58 -12.20 -7.31
N SER A 56 1.36 -13.23 -7.02
CA SER A 56 2.44 -13.18 -6.05
C SER A 56 3.74 -12.87 -6.76
N PHE A 57 4.31 -11.74 -6.46
CA PHE A 57 5.63 -11.33 -6.91
C PHE A 57 6.71 -11.90 -5.99
N ARG A 58 7.95 -11.93 -6.47
CA ARG A 58 9.09 -12.22 -5.62
C ARG A 58 9.26 -11.08 -4.62
N TYR A 59 9.41 -11.41 -3.34
CA TYR A 59 9.62 -10.45 -2.27
C TYR A 59 11.04 -10.58 -1.73
N GLU A 60 11.95 -9.88 -2.37
CA GLU A 60 13.36 -9.79 -1.98
C GLU A 60 13.87 -8.35 -2.10
N PRO A 61 13.24 -7.39 -1.38
CA PRO A 61 13.60 -6.00 -1.53
C PRO A 61 15.03 -5.73 -1.04
N SER A 62 15.71 -4.80 -1.70
CA SER A 62 17.10 -4.47 -1.40
C SER A 62 17.30 -3.92 0.01
N TYR A 63 16.30 -3.26 0.59
CA TYR A 63 16.35 -2.74 1.96
C TYR A 63 16.31 -3.85 3.05
N LEU A 64 15.96 -5.07 2.70
CA LEU A 64 16.07 -6.25 3.58
C LEU A 64 17.27 -7.14 3.24
N ALA A 65 18.26 -6.64 2.49
CA ALA A 65 19.42 -7.47 2.10
C ALA A 65 20.21 -7.98 3.31
N ASP A 66 20.37 -7.13 4.33
CA ASP A 66 21.13 -7.44 5.53
C ASP A 66 20.31 -8.18 6.62
N VAL A 67 18.99 -8.31 6.45
CA VAL A 67 18.07 -8.94 7.39
C VAL A 67 17.11 -9.91 6.67
N PRO A 68 17.63 -10.88 5.93
CA PRO A 68 16.82 -11.78 5.10
C PRO A 68 15.83 -12.66 5.90
N GLU A 69 16.04 -12.80 7.20
CA GLU A 69 15.14 -13.50 8.13
C GLU A 69 13.79 -12.80 8.27
N LEU A 70 13.69 -11.50 7.97
CA LEU A 70 12.42 -10.76 7.96
C LEU A 70 11.61 -10.94 6.66
N ARG A 71 12.20 -11.53 5.63
CA ARG A 71 11.51 -11.78 4.35
C ARG A 71 10.55 -12.96 4.49
N THR A 72 9.25 -12.68 4.40
CA THR A 72 8.23 -13.72 4.31
C THR A 72 8.15 -14.25 2.87
N ASP A 73 8.39 -15.53 2.67
CA ASP A 73 8.12 -16.19 1.39
C ASP A 73 6.64 -16.60 1.33
N PHE A 74 5.83 -15.81 0.63
CA PHE A 74 4.40 -16.09 0.53
C PHE A 74 4.12 -17.53 0.10
N ARG A 75 4.83 -18.04 -0.92
CA ARG A 75 4.60 -19.36 -1.50
C ARG A 75 4.85 -20.49 -0.51
N LYS A 76 5.87 -20.35 0.32
CA LYS A 76 6.27 -21.38 1.31
C LYS A 76 5.56 -21.21 2.65
N ASP A 77 5.52 -19.95 3.13
CA ASP A 77 5.19 -19.66 4.53
C ASP A 77 3.66 -19.46 4.71
N ILE A 78 2.96 -18.97 3.68
CA ILE A 78 1.55 -18.51 3.82
C ILE A 78 0.58 -19.24 2.88
N ALA A 79 0.91 -19.41 1.60
CA ALA A 79 0.01 -19.94 0.59
C ALA A 79 -0.62 -21.31 0.94
N PRO A 80 0.10 -22.27 1.56
CA PRO A 80 -0.48 -23.57 1.91
C PRO A 80 -1.70 -23.46 2.85
N GLY A 81 -1.74 -22.44 3.72
CA GLY A 81 -2.85 -22.20 4.64
C GLY A 81 -4.00 -21.38 4.06
N LEU A 82 -3.86 -20.81 2.86
CA LEU A 82 -4.88 -19.96 2.26
C LEU A 82 -5.76 -20.67 1.23
N GLY A 83 -5.19 -21.62 0.47
CA GLY A 83 -5.91 -22.38 -0.54
C GLY A 83 -6.48 -21.53 -1.70
N LEU A 84 -5.77 -20.45 -2.07
CA LEU A 84 -6.18 -19.53 -3.12
C LEU A 84 -5.43 -19.80 -4.44
N PRO A 85 -6.09 -19.66 -5.59
CA PRO A 85 -5.43 -19.71 -6.89
C PRO A 85 -4.55 -18.44 -7.04
N VAL A 86 -3.25 -18.61 -7.22
CA VAL A 86 -2.29 -17.51 -7.32
C VAL A 86 -1.35 -17.75 -8.49
N ARG A 87 -1.17 -16.75 -9.35
CA ARG A 87 -0.09 -16.70 -10.34
C ARG A 87 1.19 -16.27 -9.63
N TYR A 88 2.33 -16.88 -9.99
CA TYR A 88 3.63 -16.54 -9.42
C TYR A 88 4.51 -15.87 -10.45
N SER A 89 5.15 -14.76 -10.08
CA SER A 89 6.09 -14.02 -10.92
C SER A 89 7.48 -13.98 -10.29
N GLY A 90 8.51 -13.99 -11.14
CA GLY A 90 9.90 -13.77 -10.74
C GLY A 90 10.30 -12.29 -10.70
N ILE A 91 9.40 -11.36 -10.98
CA ILE A 91 9.64 -9.93 -10.80
C ILE A 91 9.73 -9.63 -9.31
N ASN A 92 10.79 -8.92 -8.89
CA ASN A 92 10.94 -8.44 -7.52
C ASN A 92 10.11 -7.18 -7.35
N LEU A 93 8.99 -7.27 -6.63
CA LEU A 93 8.03 -6.19 -6.46
C LEU A 93 7.27 -6.34 -5.14
N ASP A 94 7.32 -5.32 -4.33
CA ASP A 94 6.53 -5.19 -3.11
C ASP A 94 5.11 -4.75 -3.46
N GLY A 95 4.10 -5.38 -2.85
CA GLY A 95 2.70 -5.04 -3.12
C GLY A 95 2.32 -3.60 -2.74
N GLY A 96 3.03 -2.98 -1.78
CA GLY A 96 2.87 -1.55 -1.44
C GLY A 96 3.27 -0.61 -2.58
N ASN A 97 4.08 -1.11 -3.52
CA ASN A 97 4.47 -0.34 -4.70
C ASN A 97 3.44 -0.44 -5.86
N VAL A 98 2.25 -0.96 -5.62
CA VAL A 98 1.16 -1.05 -6.63
C VAL A 98 -0.08 -0.36 -6.11
N VAL A 99 -0.51 0.69 -6.81
CA VAL A 99 -1.74 1.44 -6.50
C VAL A 99 -2.65 1.43 -7.71
N TYR A 100 -3.78 0.74 -7.61
CA TYR A 100 -4.77 0.67 -8.69
C TYR A 100 -5.71 1.87 -8.71
N SER A 101 -6.15 2.25 -9.92
CA SER A 101 -7.36 3.05 -10.10
C SER A 101 -8.60 2.24 -9.67
N PRO A 102 -9.74 2.88 -9.35
CA PRO A 102 -10.94 2.17 -8.88
C PRO A 102 -11.46 1.10 -9.82
N SER A 103 -11.34 1.29 -11.14
CA SER A 103 -11.71 0.27 -12.15
C SER A 103 -10.70 -0.88 -12.25
N GLY A 104 -9.49 -0.69 -11.72
CA GLY A 104 -8.38 -1.61 -11.90
C GLY A 104 -7.73 -1.58 -13.30
N GLN A 105 -8.11 -0.62 -14.15
CA GLN A 105 -7.56 -0.51 -15.51
C GLN A 105 -6.19 0.18 -15.54
N MET A 106 -5.87 0.98 -14.54
CA MET A 106 -4.56 1.62 -14.37
C MET A 106 -3.92 1.18 -13.06
N ALA A 107 -2.61 1.03 -13.07
CA ALA A 107 -1.80 0.76 -11.88
C ALA A 107 -0.61 1.73 -11.83
N VAL A 108 -0.54 2.53 -10.77
CA VAL A 108 0.63 3.36 -10.49
C VAL A 108 1.67 2.54 -9.77
N VAL A 109 2.89 2.54 -10.29
CA VAL A 109 4.06 1.85 -9.73
C VAL A 109 5.22 2.83 -9.68
N SER A 110 6.01 2.84 -8.62
CA SER A 110 7.21 3.69 -8.59
C SER A 110 8.38 3.07 -9.38
N ASP A 111 9.29 3.91 -9.85
CA ASP A 111 10.49 3.50 -10.58
C ASP A 111 11.48 2.70 -9.74
N ARG A 112 11.20 2.53 -8.43
CA ARG A 112 11.90 1.60 -7.55
C ARG A 112 11.98 0.19 -8.16
N ILE A 113 10.93 -0.23 -8.86
CA ILE A 113 10.88 -1.55 -9.52
C ILE A 113 12.06 -1.78 -10.49
N LEU A 114 12.57 -0.74 -11.15
CA LEU A 114 13.71 -0.85 -12.06
C LEU A 114 15.00 -1.18 -11.29
N ARG A 115 15.18 -0.59 -10.12
CA ARG A 115 16.34 -0.83 -9.24
C ARG A 115 16.29 -2.20 -8.58
N GLU A 116 15.09 -2.66 -8.23
CA GLU A 116 14.89 -4.01 -7.67
C GLU A 116 15.03 -5.12 -8.72
N ASN A 117 15.05 -4.79 -10.03
CA ASN A 117 15.20 -5.72 -11.13
C ASN A 117 16.32 -5.30 -12.12
N PRO A 118 17.56 -5.09 -11.66
CA PRO A 118 18.62 -4.44 -12.45
C PRO A 118 19.07 -5.26 -13.68
N ASN A 119 18.78 -6.56 -13.70
CA ASN A 119 19.15 -7.46 -14.80
C ASN A 119 18.05 -7.62 -15.85
N ARG A 120 16.94 -6.86 -15.75
CA ARG A 120 15.84 -6.88 -16.70
C ARG A 120 15.85 -5.64 -17.58
N ASP A 121 15.56 -5.83 -18.86
CA ASP A 121 15.31 -4.73 -19.77
C ASP A 121 14.04 -3.98 -19.32
N ARG A 122 14.10 -2.64 -19.29
CA ARG A 122 13.02 -1.78 -18.77
C ARG A 122 11.70 -2.02 -19.48
N ASP A 123 11.72 -2.00 -20.81
CA ASP A 123 10.47 -2.05 -21.60
C ASP A 123 9.85 -3.45 -21.56
N THR A 124 10.68 -4.48 -21.48
CA THR A 124 10.24 -5.87 -21.29
C THR A 124 9.65 -6.08 -19.90
N LEU A 125 10.28 -5.51 -18.87
CA LEU A 125 9.79 -5.56 -17.49
C LEU A 125 8.40 -4.90 -17.37
N LEU A 126 8.23 -3.70 -17.95
CA LEU A 126 6.97 -2.99 -17.88
C LEU A 126 5.85 -3.72 -18.63
N ARG A 127 6.11 -4.23 -19.84
CA ARG A 127 5.12 -5.05 -20.57
C ARG A 127 4.71 -6.32 -19.82
N GLU A 128 5.67 -7.02 -19.19
CA GLU A 128 5.37 -8.19 -18.37
C GLU A 128 4.52 -7.80 -17.16
N LEU A 129 4.84 -6.65 -16.56
CA LEU A 129 4.10 -6.13 -15.41
C LEU A 129 2.66 -5.77 -15.78
N GLU A 130 2.42 -5.10 -16.92
CA GLU A 130 1.08 -4.79 -17.43
C GLU A 130 0.23 -6.06 -17.64
N VAL A 131 0.83 -7.09 -18.21
CA VAL A 131 0.15 -8.39 -18.41
C VAL A 131 -0.19 -9.04 -17.07
N LEU A 132 0.72 -9.00 -16.10
CA LEU A 132 0.52 -9.61 -14.78
C LEU A 132 -0.50 -8.84 -13.93
N LEU A 133 -0.44 -7.51 -13.96
CA LEU A 133 -1.34 -6.63 -13.23
C LEU A 133 -2.70 -6.47 -13.93
N GLU A 134 -2.78 -6.86 -15.22
CA GLU A 134 -3.98 -6.70 -16.06
C GLU A 134 -4.43 -5.22 -16.11
N ALA A 135 -3.46 -4.30 -16.18
CA ALA A 135 -3.66 -2.86 -16.12
C ALA A 135 -2.57 -2.11 -16.90
N ASP A 136 -2.89 -0.91 -17.37
CA ASP A 136 -1.90 0.02 -17.91
C ASP A 136 -1.02 0.53 -16.75
N VAL A 137 0.30 0.38 -16.86
CA VAL A 137 1.24 0.75 -15.80
C VAL A 137 1.72 2.19 -15.99
N ILE A 138 1.45 3.03 -14.98
CA ILE A 138 1.96 4.39 -14.88
C ILE A 138 3.17 4.40 -13.96
N LEU A 139 4.35 4.63 -14.52
CA LEU A 139 5.59 4.64 -13.74
C LEU A 139 5.86 6.04 -13.18
N ILE A 140 5.80 6.19 -11.85
CA ILE A 140 6.11 7.44 -11.16
C ILE A 140 7.53 7.43 -10.59
N PRO A 141 8.20 8.59 -10.46
CA PRO A 141 9.51 8.67 -9.84
C PRO A 141 9.44 8.43 -8.32
N SER A 142 10.52 7.87 -7.75
CA SER A 142 10.74 7.72 -6.32
C SER A 142 12.00 8.50 -5.88
N LEU A 143 12.24 8.61 -4.56
CA LEU A 143 13.48 9.14 -4.00
C LEU A 143 14.43 8.00 -3.67
N ASP A 144 15.73 8.20 -3.95
CA ASP A 144 16.78 7.25 -3.55
C ASP A 144 16.97 7.19 -2.04
N SER A 145 16.63 8.29 -1.34
CA SER A 145 16.70 8.39 0.12
C SER A 145 15.49 7.76 0.82
N ASP A 146 14.43 7.42 0.11
CA ASP A 146 13.29 6.70 0.67
C ASP A 146 13.64 5.20 0.71
N MET A 147 13.57 4.59 1.88
CA MET A 147 13.93 3.20 2.10
C MET A 147 13.14 2.26 1.19
N THR A 148 11.83 2.43 1.09
CA THR A 148 10.94 1.59 0.29
C THR A 148 10.61 2.21 -1.07
N GLY A 149 10.36 3.51 -1.13
CA GLY A 149 9.93 4.22 -2.31
C GLY A 149 8.60 3.70 -2.88
N HIS A 150 7.70 3.22 -2.02
CA HIS A 150 6.42 2.62 -2.42
C HIS A 150 5.41 3.66 -2.88
N ALA A 151 4.66 3.32 -3.94
CA ALA A 151 3.65 4.20 -4.52
C ALA A 151 2.49 4.51 -3.55
N ASP A 152 2.12 3.58 -2.66
CA ASP A 152 1.01 3.73 -1.70
C ASP A 152 1.24 4.79 -0.60
N GLY A 153 2.50 5.20 -0.40
CA GLY A 153 2.87 6.34 0.43
C GLY A 153 2.93 7.67 -0.33
N MET A 154 2.83 7.65 -1.66
CA MET A 154 3.00 8.83 -2.51
C MET A 154 1.70 9.27 -3.19
N VAL A 155 0.83 8.31 -3.57
CA VAL A 155 -0.40 8.58 -4.32
C VAL A 155 -1.49 7.56 -3.99
N ARG A 156 -2.75 8.01 -3.95
CA ARG A 156 -3.93 7.14 -3.89
C ARG A 156 -5.03 7.72 -4.77
N PHE A 157 -5.78 6.87 -5.44
CA PHE A 157 -6.92 7.30 -6.24
C PHE A 157 -8.14 7.63 -5.37
N VAL A 158 -8.86 8.67 -5.79
CA VAL A 158 -10.20 9.01 -5.30
C VAL A 158 -11.24 8.48 -6.28
N ASP A 159 -11.01 8.73 -7.56
CA ASP A 159 -11.77 8.22 -8.70
C ASP A 159 -10.84 7.96 -9.91
N GLU A 160 -11.39 7.67 -11.10
CA GLU A 160 -10.58 7.34 -12.30
C GLU A 160 -9.72 8.50 -12.81
N ARG A 161 -10.02 9.73 -12.43
CA ARG A 161 -9.34 10.94 -12.93
C ARG A 161 -8.74 11.79 -11.83
N THR A 162 -8.99 11.43 -10.58
CA THR A 162 -8.55 12.19 -9.42
C THR A 162 -7.74 11.29 -8.49
N ALA A 163 -6.55 11.72 -8.17
CA ALA A 163 -5.73 11.12 -7.13
C ALA A 163 -5.39 12.15 -6.05
N ILE A 164 -5.05 11.67 -4.87
CA ILE A 164 -4.48 12.49 -3.80
C ILE A 164 -2.98 12.20 -3.70
N GLY A 165 -2.21 13.25 -3.46
CA GLY A 165 -0.76 13.20 -3.23
C GLY A 165 -0.37 14.02 -2.02
N ASN A 166 0.76 13.73 -1.43
CA ASN A 166 1.27 14.42 -0.26
C ASN A 166 1.44 15.93 -0.53
N ARG A 167 0.85 16.77 0.35
CA ARG A 167 1.06 18.21 0.33
C ARG A 167 2.41 18.52 0.97
N VAL A 168 3.39 18.81 0.14
CA VAL A 168 4.72 19.20 0.58
C VAL A 168 5.06 20.60 0.10
N PRO A 169 5.97 21.32 0.79
CA PRO A 169 6.44 22.61 0.33
C PRO A 169 7.01 22.53 -1.10
N ALA A 170 6.78 23.54 -1.92
CA ALA A 170 7.16 23.60 -3.35
C ALA A 170 8.64 23.33 -3.67
N LYS A 171 9.49 23.20 -2.64
CA LYS A 171 10.92 22.85 -2.76
C LYS A 171 11.16 21.36 -3.09
N HIS A 172 10.18 20.50 -2.88
CA HIS A 172 10.32 19.07 -3.11
C HIS A 172 9.92 18.73 -4.54
N GLY A 173 10.90 18.65 -5.42
CA GLY A 173 10.69 18.38 -6.85
C GLY A 173 10.12 16.97 -7.16
N LEU A 174 10.06 16.04 -6.20
CA LEU A 174 9.49 14.70 -6.40
C LEU A 174 7.98 14.78 -6.66
N GLU A 175 7.23 15.40 -5.78
CA GLU A 175 5.77 15.49 -5.89
C GLU A 175 5.34 16.25 -7.15
N GLN A 176 6.12 17.26 -7.56
CA GLN A 176 5.88 17.95 -8.83
C GLN A 176 6.10 17.01 -10.04
N ARG A 177 7.13 16.16 -10.00
CA ARG A 177 7.38 15.17 -11.04
C ARG A 177 6.30 14.09 -11.08
N ILE A 178 5.86 13.60 -9.90
CA ILE A 178 4.74 12.65 -9.79
C ILE A 178 3.48 13.25 -10.41
N ARG A 179 3.11 14.48 -10.04
CA ARG A 179 1.96 15.21 -10.62
C ARG A 179 2.07 15.37 -12.12
N ALA A 180 3.25 15.73 -12.62
CA ALA A 180 3.46 15.89 -14.06
C ALA A 180 3.24 14.57 -14.82
N VAL A 181 3.69 13.44 -14.27
CA VAL A 181 3.45 12.11 -14.85
C VAL A 181 1.95 11.79 -14.83
N LEU A 182 1.28 11.90 -13.68
CA LEU A 182 -0.14 11.58 -13.57
C LEU A 182 -1.03 12.47 -14.45
N ASN A 183 -0.73 13.77 -14.54
CA ASN A 183 -1.44 14.70 -15.41
C ASN A 183 -1.30 14.32 -16.91
N GLN A 184 -0.16 13.77 -17.35
CA GLN A 184 0.01 13.26 -18.74
C GLN A 184 -0.94 12.09 -19.04
N HIS A 185 -1.37 11.37 -18.01
CA HIS A 185 -2.36 10.29 -18.09
C HIS A 185 -3.80 10.76 -17.79
N GLY A 186 -4.02 12.08 -17.69
CA GLY A 186 -5.34 12.67 -17.46
C GLY A 186 -5.83 12.52 -15.99
N ILE A 187 -4.91 12.30 -15.07
CA ILE A 187 -5.20 12.16 -13.63
C ILE A 187 -4.80 13.46 -12.93
N GLU A 188 -5.77 14.17 -12.38
CA GLU A 188 -5.55 15.33 -11.52
C GLU A 188 -5.08 14.89 -10.14
N VAL A 189 -4.09 15.57 -9.56
CA VAL A 189 -3.59 15.27 -8.22
C VAL A 189 -3.94 16.40 -7.26
N VAL A 190 -4.78 16.08 -6.29
CA VAL A 190 -5.20 16.97 -5.20
C VAL A 190 -4.23 16.85 -4.03
N ASP A 191 -3.83 17.99 -3.46
CA ASP A 191 -3.00 18.02 -2.24
C ASP A 191 -3.74 17.41 -1.06
N PHE A 192 -3.08 16.48 -0.37
CA PHE A 192 -3.60 15.87 0.86
C PHE A 192 -2.67 16.19 2.04
N PRO A 193 -3.21 16.38 3.25
CA PRO A 193 -2.39 16.69 4.42
C PRO A 193 -1.24 15.69 4.60
N TYR A 194 -0.07 16.23 4.86
CA TYR A 194 1.15 15.44 5.07
C TYR A 194 2.11 16.19 5.99
N SER A 195 2.72 15.47 6.90
CA SER A 195 3.85 15.98 7.67
C SER A 195 4.99 14.97 7.63
N SER A 196 6.16 15.43 7.22
CA SER A 196 7.35 14.59 7.32
C SER A 196 7.79 14.47 8.78
N SER A 197 8.05 13.24 9.20
CA SER A 197 8.70 12.96 10.49
C SER A 197 10.17 12.60 10.27
N PRO A 198 11.03 12.80 11.26
CA PRO A 198 12.45 12.40 11.15
C PRO A 198 12.59 10.87 10.98
N GLY A 199 13.59 10.46 10.21
CA GLY A 199 13.88 9.04 9.93
C GLY A 199 12.85 8.40 9.02
N ASP A 200 12.70 7.10 9.12
CA ASP A 200 11.79 6.28 8.28
C ASP A 200 10.34 6.26 8.79
N SER A 201 9.98 7.20 9.67
CA SER A 201 8.65 7.25 10.29
C SER A 201 7.57 7.68 9.28
N ALA A 202 6.46 6.92 9.22
CA ALA A 202 5.27 7.24 8.45
C ALA A 202 4.22 8.07 9.25
N VAL A 203 4.57 8.59 10.41
CA VAL A 203 3.68 9.51 11.16
C VAL A 203 3.43 10.75 10.30
N GLY A 204 2.14 11.03 10.01
CA GLY A 204 1.73 12.11 9.11
C GLY A 204 1.53 11.67 7.65
N CYS A 205 1.78 10.40 7.30
CA CYS A 205 1.45 9.83 6.00
C CYS A 205 0.01 9.30 5.99
N TYR A 206 -0.96 10.20 5.76
CA TYR A 206 -2.38 9.84 5.74
C TYR A 206 -2.80 9.06 4.47
N LEU A 207 -1.97 9.06 3.42
CA LEU A 207 -2.24 8.31 2.18
C LEU A 207 -2.23 6.79 2.38
N ASN A 208 -1.55 6.31 3.39
CA ASN A 208 -1.45 4.87 3.67
C ASN A 208 -2.67 4.35 4.44
N PHE A 209 -3.88 4.74 3.96
CA PHE A 209 -5.16 4.31 4.50
C PHE A 209 -5.56 2.92 3.98
N LEU A 210 -6.43 2.24 4.74
CA LEU A 210 -7.03 0.96 4.34
C LEU A 210 -8.40 1.21 3.71
N GLU A 211 -8.62 0.63 2.53
CA GLU A 211 -9.94 0.51 1.92
C GLU A 211 -10.51 -0.88 2.23
N ALA A 212 -11.65 -0.94 2.90
CA ALA A 212 -12.28 -2.23 3.20
C ALA A 212 -13.81 -2.12 3.20
N GLY A 213 -14.45 -2.95 2.38
CA GLY A 213 -15.88 -2.85 2.14
C GLY A 213 -16.24 -1.47 1.59
N CYS A 214 -17.21 -0.81 2.22
CA CYS A 214 -17.61 0.55 1.85
C CYS A 214 -16.85 1.65 2.62
N TYR A 215 -15.86 1.32 3.43
CA TYR A 215 -15.18 2.26 4.33
C TYR A 215 -13.79 2.64 3.83
N ILE A 216 -13.38 3.87 4.20
CA ILE A 216 -11.98 4.33 4.21
C ILE A 216 -11.55 4.39 5.68
N PHE A 217 -10.66 3.50 6.10
CA PHE A 217 -10.03 3.55 7.42
C PHE A 217 -8.78 4.41 7.31
N LEU A 218 -8.88 5.64 7.85
CA LEU A 218 -7.84 6.65 7.74
C LEU A 218 -6.90 6.58 8.95
N PRO A 219 -5.58 6.41 8.79
CA PRO A 219 -4.66 6.47 9.92
C PRO A 219 -4.67 7.88 10.51
N VAL A 220 -4.69 7.96 11.84
CA VAL A 220 -4.50 9.21 12.62
C VAL A 220 -3.45 8.97 13.68
N PHE A 221 -2.74 10.02 14.06
CA PHE A 221 -1.51 9.90 14.82
C PHE A 221 -1.54 10.63 16.19
N GLY A 222 -2.65 11.29 16.52
CA GLY A 222 -2.76 12.16 17.69
C GLY A 222 -2.09 13.52 17.48
N THR A 223 -2.04 14.00 16.25
CA THR A 223 -1.43 15.27 15.86
C THR A 223 -2.50 16.34 15.55
N ALA A 224 -2.10 17.60 15.51
CA ALA A 224 -2.99 18.70 15.16
C ALA A 224 -3.52 18.59 13.70
N MET A 225 -2.80 17.88 12.83
CA MET A 225 -3.18 17.72 11.41
C MET A 225 -4.28 16.67 11.19
N ASP A 226 -4.52 15.78 12.16
CA ASP A 226 -5.52 14.70 12.01
C ASP A 226 -6.92 15.24 11.66
N GLY A 227 -7.31 16.36 12.29
CA GLY A 227 -8.61 16.98 12.01
C GLY A 227 -8.75 17.45 10.56
N GLU A 228 -7.71 18.04 10.01
CA GLU A 228 -7.68 18.48 8.60
C GLU A 228 -7.74 17.28 7.65
N ALA A 229 -6.94 16.23 7.92
CA ALA A 229 -6.91 15.01 7.12
C ALA A 229 -8.29 14.32 7.09
N ILE A 230 -8.95 14.18 8.24
CA ILE A 230 -10.30 13.62 8.34
C ILE A 230 -11.31 14.45 7.55
N ALA A 231 -11.29 15.78 7.73
CA ALA A 231 -12.23 16.68 7.05
C ALA A 231 -12.07 16.61 5.53
N GLN A 232 -10.83 16.64 5.04
CA GLN A 232 -10.55 16.57 3.61
C GLN A 232 -10.87 15.18 3.02
N ALA A 233 -10.55 14.09 3.72
CA ALA A 233 -10.95 12.76 3.30
C ALA A 233 -12.49 12.63 3.15
N LYS A 234 -13.25 13.13 4.12
CA LYS A 234 -14.73 13.15 4.05
C LYS A 234 -15.29 14.00 2.90
N ALA A 235 -14.55 15.02 2.46
CA ALA A 235 -14.95 15.84 1.33
C ALA A 235 -14.62 15.22 -0.03
N LEU A 236 -13.61 14.36 -0.09
CA LEU A 236 -13.13 13.75 -1.33
C LEU A 236 -13.75 12.37 -1.62
N PHE A 237 -14.00 11.58 -0.59
CA PHE A 237 -14.52 10.22 -0.77
C PHE A 237 -16.03 10.16 -0.51
N ASP A 238 -16.79 9.56 -1.43
CA ASP A 238 -18.22 9.26 -1.26
C ASP A 238 -18.49 8.10 -0.27
N ARG A 239 -17.43 7.60 0.34
CA ARG A 239 -17.46 6.49 1.32
C ARG A 239 -17.23 7.01 2.74
N PRO A 240 -17.85 6.38 3.77
CA PRO A 240 -17.59 6.74 5.15
C PRO A 240 -16.11 6.67 5.52
N VAL A 241 -15.56 7.76 6.07
CA VAL A 241 -14.18 7.85 6.55
C VAL A 241 -14.15 7.60 8.04
N VAL A 242 -13.42 6.59 8.45
CA VAL A 242 -13.30 6.12 9.83
C VAL A 242 -11.85 6.30 10.29
N PRO A 243 -11.58 7.17 11.28
CA PRO A 243 -10.22 7.35 11.80
C PRO A 243 -9.79 6.15 12.63
N VAL A 244 -8.53 5.72 12.45
CA VAL A 244 -7.89 4.67 13.24
C VAL A 244 -6.59 5.19 13.82
N LEU A 245 -6.48 5.21 15.14
CA LEU A 245 -5.29 5.71 15.81
C LEU A 245 -4.14 4.69 15.71
N LEU A 246 -3.05 5.10 15.07
CA LEU A 246 -1.79 4.37 15.02
C LEU A 246 -0.67 5.22 15.66
N ARG A 247 0.10 4.62 16.54
CA ARG A 247 1.17 5.32 17.25
C ARG A 247 2.53 4.68 17.04
N GLU A 248 2.61 3.37 17.26
CA GLU A 248 3.89 2.64 17.29
C GLU A 248 4.24 2.12 15.89
N VAL A 249 3.28 1.50 15.20
CA VAL A 249 3.45 0.98 13.84
C VAL A 249 3.89 2.08 12.87
N ALA A 250 3.24 3.26 12.93
CA ALA A 250 3.59 4.37 12.05
C ALA A 250 5.05 4.85 12.20
N ARG A 251 5.63 4.73 13.39
CA ARG A 251 7.05 5.05 13.63
C ARG A 251 8.02 4.06 12.99
N GLN A 252 7.52 2.90 12.54
CA GLN A 252 8.30 1.87 11.85
C GLN A 252 8.26 1.99 10.32
N GLY A 253 7.65 3.05 9.78
CA GLY A 253 7.69 3.36 8.35
C GLY A 253 6.46 2.99 7.54
N GLY A 254 5.39 2.46 8.15
CA GLY A 254 4.15 2.14 7.45
C GLY A 254 2.89 2.34 8.30
N CYS A 255 1.73 2.37 7.64
CA CYS A 255 0.44 2.55 8.31
C CYS A 255 -0.55 1.42 7.96
N LEU A 256 -1.84 1.75 7.87
CA LEU A 256 -2.92 0.77 7.74
C LEU A 256 -2.83 -0.07 6.46
N ASN A 257 -2.51 0.54 5.31
CA ASN A 257 -2.38 -0.22 4.06
C ASN A 257 -1.23 -1.25 4.15
N CYS A 258 -0.08 -0.84 4.69
CA CYS A 258 1.10 -1.69 4.77
C CYS A 258 0.91 -2.93 5.66
N ILE A 259 0.16 -2.80 6.77
CA ILE A 259 -0.05 -3.91 7.73
C ILE A 259 -1.25 -4.80 7.39
N THR A 260 -1.98 -4.51 6.30
CA THR A 260 -3.21 -5.21 5.93
C THR A 260 -3.14 -5.83 4.55
N TRP A 261 -3.92 -6.89 4.37
CA TRP A 261 -4.17 -7.49 3.08
C TRP A 261 -5.62 -7.92 2.96
N GLU A 262 -6.27 -7.58 1.85
CA GLU A 262 -7.64 -7.99 1.58
C GLU A 262 -7.70 -9.38 0.94
N ARG A 263 -8.19 -10.35 1.70
CA ARG A 263 -8.48 -11.68 1.16
C ARG A 263 -9.74 -11.61 0.28
N PRO A 264 -9.67 -12.07 -0.99
CA PRO A 264 -10.87 -12.22 -1.82
C PRO A 264 -11.91 -13.13 -1.15
N GLU A 265 -13.19 -12.82 -1.37
CA GLU A 265 -14.28 -13.71 -0.96
C GLU A 265 -14.24 -15.01 -1.80
N PRO A 266 -14.52 -16.18 -1.20
CA PRO A 266 -14.70 -17.41 -1.96
C PRO A 266 -15.86 -17.23 -2.93
N GLY A 267 -15.61 -17.35 -4.24
CA GLY A 267 -16.63 -17.24 -5.28
C GLY A 267 -16.83 -15.87 -5.92
N GLY A 268 -16.03 -14.88 -5.56
CA GLY A 268 -15.95 -13.56 -6.23
C GLY A 268 -14.92 -13.58 -7.36
N LEU A 269 -15.14 -14.35 -8.40
CA LEU A 269 -14.50 -14.28 -9.72
C LEU A 269 -15.55 -13.90 -10.74
#